data_9c9f33b9605ef40eb5fd7894a8eeec8e
#
_entry.id   9c9f33b9605ef40eb5fd7894a8eeec8e
#
_cell.length_a   1.000
_cell.length_b   1.000
_cell.length_c   1.000
_cell.angle_alpha   90.00
_cell.angle_beta   90.00
_cell.angle_gamma   90.00
#
_symmetry.space_group_name_H-M   'P 1'
#
loop_
_entity.id
_entity.type
_entity.pdbx_description
1 polymer ?
#
loop_
_entity_poly.entity_id
_entity_poly.type
_entity_poly.pdbx_seq_one_letter_code
_entity_poly.pdbx_strand_id
1 'polypeptide(L)'
;KEMVDKLTDLISIFQRPELDFSRNKAEGDDIIGDAYEFLMRKFATESGKSKGQFYTPAEVSRILANVVRISHCTDASATVCDPACGSGSLLIRAIDAAPFPIMGYGQEKESTTAGLAKMNAVLHRKAEIIIKSGNTFSNRITLYLSVLIT
;
A
#
# COMPACT_ATOMS: atom_id res chain seq x y z
N LYS A 1 -27.65 -4.56 16.83
CA LYS A 1 -28.20 -5.75 16.15
C LYS A 1 -28.01 -5.62 14.63
N GLU A 2 -28.50 -4.53 14.04
CA GLU A 2 -28.39 -4.27 12.58
C GLU A 2 -26.95 -4.31 12.02
N MET A 3 -25.97 -3.76 12.76
CA MET A 3 -24.56 -3.77 12.33
C MET A 3 -23.98 -5.20 12.35
N VAL A 4 -24.31 -5.99 13.34
CA VAL A 4 -23.86 -7.39 13.45
C VAL A 4 -24.45 -8.22 12.31
N ASP A 5 -25.72 -8.02 11.99
CA ASP A 5 -26.40 -8.72 10.89
C ASP A 5 -25.73 -8.37 9.54
N LYS A 6 -25.44 -7.09 9.29
CA LYS A 6 -24.70 -6.63 8.09
C LYS A 6 -23.29 -7.22 7.98
N LEU A 7 -22.56 -7.32 9.10
CA LEU A 7 -21.24 -7.95 9.12
C LEU A 7 -21.32 -9.45 8.84
N THR A 8 -22.31 -10.13 9.39
CA THR A 8 -22.55 -11.56 9.14
C THR A 8 -22.87 -11.81 7.67
N ASP A 9 -23.73 -10.99 7.08
CA ASP A 9 -24.06 -11.06 5.65
C ASP A 9 -22.83 -10.81 4.78
N LEU A 10 -22.00 -9.81 5.13
CA LEU A 10 -20.76 -9.52 4.42
C LEU A 10 -19.79 -10.70 4.48
N ILE A 11 -19.58 -11.29 5.66
CA ILE A 11 -18.73 -12.47 5.84
C ILE A 11 -19.26 -13.63 4.97
N SER A 12 -20.57 -13.86 4.96
CA SER A 12 -21.18 -14.95 4.17
C SER A 12 -20.97 -14.76 2.66
N ILE A 13 -20.93 -13.51 2.19
CA ILE A 13 -20.61 -13.19 0.78
C ILE A 13 -19.15 -13.57 0.47
N PHE A 14 -18.20 -13.18 1.32
CA PHE A 14 -16.79 -13.49 1.12
C PHE A 14 -16.43 -14.98 1.28
N GLN A 15 -17.28 -15.76 1.96
CA GLN A 15 -17.10 -17.21 2.10
C GLN A 15 -17.59 -18.00 0.89
N ARG A 16 -18.17 -17.35 -0.11
CA ARG A 16 -18.66 -18.03 -1.32
C ARG A 16 -17.49 -18.59 -2.14
N PRO A 17 -17.61 -19.82 -2.67
CA PRO A 17 -16.55 -20.45 -3.48
C PRO A 17 -16.15 -19.62 -4.72
N GLU A 18 -17.08 -18.83 -5.27
CA GLU A 18 -16.87 -17.94 -6.41
C GLU A 18 -15.93 -16.76 -6.08
N LEU A 19 -15.78 -16.44 -4.79
CA LEU A 19 -14.88 -15.40 -4.28
C LEU A 19 -13.62 -15.98 -3.63
N ASP A 20 -13.36 -17.28 -3.80
CA ASP A 20 -12.11 -17.91 -3.38
C ASP A 20 -10.98 -17.60 -4.40
N PHE A 21 -10.30 -16.49 -4.17
CA PHE A 21 -9.15 -16.06 -4.98
C PHE A 21 -7.84 -16.82 -4.64
N SER A 22 -7.87 -17.74 -3.67
CA SER A 22 -6.67 -18.50 -3.27
C SER A 22 -6.12 -19.39 -4.39
N ARG A 23 -6.97 -19.78 -5.33
CA ARG A 23 -6.64 -20.63 -6.49
C ARG A 23 -6.41 -19.86 -7.80
N ASN A 24 -6.78 -18.58 -7.86
CA ASN A 24 -6.59 -17.74 -9.04
C ASN A 24 -5.15 -17.16 -9.04
N LYS A 25 -4.17 -18.04 -9.00
CA LYS A 25 -2.81 -17.71 -9.40
C LYS A 25 -2.72 -17.86 -10.94
N ALA A 26 -3.22 -16.86 -11.65
CA ALA A 26 -2.65 -16.61 -12.96
C ALA A 26 -1.18 -16.22 -12.72
N GLU A 27 -0.26 -16.90 -13.40
CA GLU A 27 1.17 -16.73 -13.23
C GLU A 27 1.55 -15.23 -13.30
N GLY A 28 1.96 -14.66 -12.18
CA GLY A 28 2.54 -13.31 -12.11
C GLY A 28 1.59 -12.15 -11.86
N ASP A 29 0.26 -12.32 -11.84
CA ASP A 29 -0.68 -11.22 -11.65
C ASP A 29 -1.14 -11.09 -10.19
N ASP A 30 -1.00 -9.89 -9.64
CA ASP A 30 -1.52 -9.51 -8.32
C ASP A 30 -2.98 -9.02 -8.44
N ILE A 31 -3.89 -9.93 -8.83
CA ILE A 31 -5.31 -9.62 -9.08
C ILE A 31 -5.98 -8.94 -7.88
N ILE A 32 -5.63 -9.35 -6.66
CA ILE A 32 -6.23 -8.77 -5.43
C ILE A 32 -5.71 -7.35 -5.21
N GLY A 33 -4.41 -7.14 -5.39
CA GLY A 33 -3.81 -5.82 -5.31
C GLY A 33 -4.35 -4.88 -6.38
N ASP A 34 -4.47 -5.34 -7.62
CA ASP A 34 -5.05 -4.56 -8.72
C ASP A 34 -6.53 -4.21 -8.48
N ALA A 35 -7.32 -5.16 -7.95
CA ALA A 35 -8.71 -4.90 -7.56
C ALA A 35 -8.79 -3.85 -6.43
N TYR A 36 -7.88 -3.93 -5.44
CA TYR A 36 -7.79 -2.95 -4.37
C TYR A 36 -7.45 -1.56 -4.92
N GLU A 37 -6.45 -1.44 -5.78
CA GLU A 37 -6.09 -0.16 -6.40
C GLU A 37 -7.24 0.42 -7.24
N PHE A 38 -7.97 -0.43 -7.97
CA PHE A 38 -9.15 -0.02 -8.72
C PHE A 38 -10.25 0.55 -7.80
N LEU A 39 -10.53 -0.12 -6.68
CA LEU A 39 -11.51 0.35 -5.69
C LEU A 39 -11.08 1.66 -5.05
N MET A 40 -9.81 1.79 -4.65
CA MET A 40 -9.27 3.02 -4.07
C MET A 40 -9.39 4.21 -5.03
N ARG A 41 -9.11 3.99 -6.31
CA ARG A 41 -9.28 5.00 -7.36
C ARG A 41 -10.75 5.42 -7.52
N LYS A 42 -11.67 4.47 -7.48
CA LYS A 42 -13.12 4.75 -7.53
C LYS A 42 -13.56 5.57 -6.31
N PHE A 43 -13.21 5.14 -5.10
CA PHE A 43 -13.55 5.87 -3.87
C PHE A 43 -12.96 7.28 -3.83
N ALA A 44 -11.72 7.48 -4.29
CA ALA A 44 -11.12 8.80 -4.42
C ALA A 44 -11.91 9.71 -5.37
N THR A 45 -12.51 9.13 -6.42
CA THR A 45 -13.31 9.88 -7.40
C THR A 45 -14.69 10.25 -6.84
N GLU A 46 -15.33 9.33 -6.11
CA GLU A 46 -16.71 9.48 -5.61
C GLU A 46 -16.79 10.33 -4.32
N SER A 47 -15.75 10.29 -3.48
CA SER A 47 -15.75 11.01 -2.19
C SER A 47 -15.58 12.52 -2.31
N GLY A 48 -15.34 13.07 -3.50
CA GLY A 48 -15.11 14.52 -3.70
C GLY A 48 -13.89 15.09 -2.99
N LYS A 49 -13.15 14.26 -2.26
CA LYS A 49 -11.89 14.64 -1.61
C LYS A 49 -10.79 14.72 -2.66
N SER A 50 -9.84 15.61 -2.44
CA SER A 50 -8.70 15.83 -3.33
C SER A 50 -8.06 14.48 -3.74
N LYS A 51 -8.08 14.16 -5.02
CA LYS A 51 -7.64 12.85 -5.58
C LYS A 51 -6.23 12.45 -5.15
N GLY A 52 -5.35 13.44 -4.90
CA GLY A 52 -3.98 13.20 -4.45
C GLY A 52 -3.82 12.83 -2.98
N GLN A 53 -4.88 12.93 -2.18
CA GLN A 53 -4.79 12.71 -0.73
C GLN A 53 -4.80 11.22 -0.33
N PHE A 54 -5.32 10.34 -1.19
CA PHE A 54 -5.51 8.93 -0.88
C PHE A 54 -4.83 7.97 -1.84
N TYR A 55 -4.53 8.41 -3.06
CA TYR A 55 -4.06 7.50 -4.10
C TYR A 55 -3.10 8.23 -5.06
N THR A 56 -1.92 7.66 -5.21
CA THR A 56 -0.96 8.08 -6.25
C THR A 56 -1.14 7.16 -7.46
N PRO A 57 -1.43 7.72 -8.66
CA PRO A 57 -1.57 6.90 -9.87
C PRO A 57 -0.35 6.01 -10.11
N ALA A 58 -0.59 4.79 -10.60
CA ALA A 58 0.45 3.80 -10.82
C ALA A 58 1.59 4.30 -11.72
N GLU A 59 1.25 5.13 -12.71
CA GLU A 59 2.20 5.74 -13.63
C GLU A 59 3.15 6.71 -12.91
N VAL A 60 2.59 7.53 -12.00
CA VAL A 60 3.38 8.48 -11.18
C VAL A 60 4.28 7.72 -10.22
N SER A 61 3.74 6.72 -9.53
CA SER A 61 4.52 5.88 -8.61
C SER A 61 5.69 5.19 -9.32
N ARG A 62 5.48 4.73 -10.56
CA ARG A 62 6.51 4.10 -11.39
C ARG A 62 7.61 5.09 -11.78
N ILE A 63 7.23 6.32 -12.15
CA ILE A 63 8.20 7.40 -12.46
C ILE A 63 9.01 7.73 -11.21
N LEU A 64 8.38 7.90 -10.05
CA LEU A 64 9.08 8.21 -8.80
C LEU A 64 10.05 7.10 -8.38
N ALA A 65 9.64 5.83 -8.46
CA ALA A 65 10.52 4.69 -8.20
C ALA A 65 11.76 4.70 -9.11
N ASN A 66 11.60 5.08 -10.38
CA ASN A 66 12.72 5.22 -11.32
C ASN A 66 13.61 6.43 -10.98
N VAL A 67 13.04 7.56 -10.57
CA VAL A 67 13.80 8.76 -10.17
C VAL A 67 14.71 8.47 -8.99
N VAL A 68 14.20 7.76 -7.97
CA VAL A 68 15.02 7.36 -6.81
C VAL A 68 15.99 6.21 -7.12
N ARG A 69 15.92 5.65 -8.34
CA ARG A 69 16.82 4.59 -8.84
C ARG A 69 16.84 3.33 -7.97
N ILE A 70 15.71 2.99 -7.36
CA ILE A 70 15.61 1.83 -6.46
C ILE A 70 15.99 0.52 -7.17
N SER A 71 15.70 0.40 -8.47
CA SER A 71 16.07 -0.74 -9.32
C SER A 71 17.59 -0.93 -9.50
N HIS A 72 18.38 0.07 -9.14
CA HIS A 72 19.85 0.02 -9.19
C HIS A 72 20.47 -0.14 -7.78
N CYS A 73 19.66 -0.39 -6.78
CA CYS A 73 20.15 -0.64 -5.43
C CYS A 73 21.04 -1.88 -5.40
N THR A 74 22.21 -1.77 -4.80
CA THR A 74 23.18 -2.88 -4.64
C THR A 74 23.35 -3.31 -3.19
N ASP A 75 22.77 -2.56 -2.26
CA ASP A 75 22.88 -2.82 -0.83
C ASP A 75 21.61 -3.53 -0.32
N ALA A 76 21.74 -4.81 0.04
CA ALA A 76 20.63 -5.60 0.58
C ALA A 76 20.13 -5.11 1.95
N SER A 77 20.90 -4.27 2.66
CA SER A 77 20.50 -3.61 3.89
C SER A 77 19.76 -2.29 3.66
N ALA A 78 19.63 -1.85 2.40
CA ALA A 78 18.92 -0.64 2.05
C ALA A 78 17.48 -0.67 2.55
N THR A 79 16.98 0.49 2.93
CA THR A 79 15.59 0.69 3.32
C THR A 79 14.97 1.81 2.51
N VAL A 80 13.68 1.74 2.27
CA VAL A 80 12.92 2.80 1.63
C VAL A 80 11.90 3.37 2.61
N CYS A 81 11.75 4.69 2.61
CA CYS A 81 10.80 5.36 3.50
C CYS A 81 9.94 6.35 2.75
N ASP A 82 8.64 6.30 3.03
CA ASP A 82 7.66 7.28 2.61
C ASP A 82 7.04 7.94 3.84
N PRO A 83 7.44 9.18 4.19
CA PRO A 83 6.97 9.87 5.39
C PRO A 83 5.53 10.42 5.30
N ALA A 84 4.89 10.30 4.13
CA ALA A 84 3.50 10.71 3.89
C ALA A 84 2.79 9.70 2.98
N CYS A 85 2.86 8.40 3.36
CA CYS A 85 2.64 7.29 2.46
C CYS A 85 1.19 7.14 1.93
N GLY A 86 0.22 7.89 2.47
CA GLY A 86 -1.16 7.76 2.05
C GLY A 86 -1.65 6.32 2.13
N SER A 87 -2.14 5.77 1.01
CA SER A 87 -2.56 4.36 0.88
C SER A 87 -1.39 3.37 0.76
N GLY A 88 -0.15 3.82 0.74
CA GLY A 88 1.04 2.98 0.62
C GLY A 88 1.37 2.51 -0.80
N SER A 89 0.59 2.90 -1.81
CA SER A 89 0.78 2.43 -3.19
C SER A 89 2.15 2.78 -3.78
N LEU A 90 2.67 3.99 -3.51
CA LEU A 90 4.02 4.38 -3.95
C LEU A 90 5.10 3.53 -3.28
N LEU A 91 4.98 3.30 -1.97
CA LEU A 91 5.93 2.49 -1.20
C LEU A 91 5.97 1.03 -1.69
N ILE A 92 4.80 0.44 -1.95
CA ILE A 92 4.68 -0.91 -2.50
C ILE A 92 5.40 -1.00 -3.84
N ARG A 93 5.13 -0.08 -4.77
CA ARG A 93 5.77 -0.07 -6.10
C ARG A 93 7.28 0.19 -6.05
N ALA A 94 7.73 1.00 -5.10
CA ALA A 94 9.17 1.21 -4.89
C ALA A 94 9.86 -0.09 -4.45
N ILE A 95 9.24 -0.85 -3.54
CA ILE A 95 9.75 -2.15 -3.10
C ILE A 95 9.73 -3.17 -4.24
N ASP A 96 8.66 -3.20 -5.04
CA ASP A 96 8.58 -4.09 -6.21
C ASP A 96 9.64 -3.81 -7.27
N ALA A 97 10.06 -2.55 -7.38
CA ALA A 97 11.11 -2.15 -8.33
C ALA A 97 12.53 -2.49 -7.83
N ALA A 98 12.71 -2.87 -6.57
CA ALA A 98 14.00 -3.24 -6.02
C ALA A 98 14.47 -4.60 -6.58
N PRO A 99 15.78 -4.80 -6.84
CA PRO A 99 16.32 -6.05 -7.40
C PRO A 99 16.31 -7.23 -6.40
N PHE A 100 16.04 -6.96 -5.12
CA PHE A 100 15.93 -7.92 -4.03
C PHE A 100 15.01 -7.37 -2.93
N PRO A 101 14.53 -8.20 -2.00
CA PRO A 101 13.68 -7.75 -0.90
C PRO A 101 14.39 -6.72 -0.02
N ILE A 102 13.75 -5.57 0.20
CA ILE A 102 14.22 -4.50 1.08
C ILE A 102 13.10 -4.09 2.04
N MET A 103 13.46 -3.55 3.21
CA MET A 103 12.48 -3.07 4.17
C MET A 103 11.87 -1.74 3.74
N GLY A 104 10.55 -1.64 3.82
CA GLY A 104 9.79 -0.43 3.56
C GLY A 104 9.16 0.15 4.83
N TYR A 105 9.23 1.47 4.96
CA TYR A 105 8.65 2.18 6.09
C TYR A 105 7.74 3.28 5.59
N GLY A 106 6.47 3.21 5.98
CA GLY A 106 5.49 4.25 5.69
C GLY A 106 5.05 4.97 6.94
N GLN A 107 4.82 6.27 6.85
CA GLN A 107 4.16 7.02 7.90
C GLN A 107 2.99 7.81 7.33
N GLU A 108 1.84 7.74 8.01
CA GLU A 108 0.64 8.46 7.61
C GLU A 108 -0.02 9.09 8.83
N LYS A 109 -0.36 10.37 8.72
CA LYS A 109 -0.94 11.13 9.82
C LYS A 109 -2.36 10.69 10.14
N GLU A 110 -3.16 10.44 9.13
CA GLU A 110 -4.57 10.08 9.25
C GLU A 110 -4.68 8.58 9.52
N SER A 111 -5.29 8.22 10.67
CA SER A 111 -5.31 6.82 11.14
C SER A 111 -6.09 5.87 10.22
N THR A 112 -7.19 6.35 9.62
CA THR A 112 -7.99 5.58 8.66
C THR A 112 -7.17 5.28 7.41
N THR A 113 -6.48 6.27 6.87
CA THR A 113 -5.61 6.13 5.70
C THR A 113 -4.41 5.22 6.01
N ALA A 114 -3.81 5.34 7.21
CA ALA A 114 -2.78 4.42 7.66
C ALA A 114 -3.29 2.96 7.76
N GLY A 115 -4.55 2.78 8.17
CA GLY A 115 -5.23 1.48 8.15
C GLY A 115 -5.37 0.91 6.74
N LEU A 116 -5.74 1.76 5.77
CA LEU A 116 -5.80 1.38 4.35
C LEU A 116 -4.42 0.99 3.82
N ALA A 117 -3.36 1.72 4.17
CA ALA A 117 -2.00 1.38 3.76
C ALA A 117 -1.54 0.02 4.30
N LYS A 118 -1.86 -0.30 5.56
CA LYS A 118 -1.59 -1.61 6.15
C LYS A 118 -2.33 -2.73 5.41
N MET A 119 -3.61 -2.52 5.12
CA MET A 119 -4.41 -3.47 4.37
C MET A 119 -3.86 -3.67 2.96
N ASN A 120 -3.46 -2.59 2.28
CA ASN A 120 -2.83 -2.63 0.97
C ASN A 120 -1.54 -3.47 0.99
N ALA A 121 -0.65 -3.25 1.96
CA ALA A 121 0.57 -4.04 2.13
C ALA A 121 0.27 -5.54 2.32
N VAL A 122 -0.76 -5.89 3.12
CA VAL A 122 -1.18 -7.28 3.31
C VAL A 122 -1.71 -7.90 2.02
N LEU A 123 -2.55 -7.18 1.27
CA LEU A 123 -3.13 -7.66 0.01
C LEU A 123 -2.05 -7.92 -1.05
N HIS A 124 -1.04 -7.06 -1.13
CA HIS A 124 0.14 -7.24 -2.00
C HIS A 124 1.20 -8.18 -1.39
N ARG A 125 0.91 -8.84 -0.26
CA ARG A 125 1.82 -9.78 0.44
C ARG A 125 3.19 -9.18 0.78
N LYS A 126 3.21 -7.88 1.13
CA LYS A 126 4.43 -7.13 1.48
C LYS A 126 4.67 -7.16 2.99
N ALA A 127 5.16 -8.31 3.49
CA ALA A 127 5.50 -8.46 4.91
C ALA A 127 6.66 -7.54 5.36
N GLU A 128 7.47 -7.09 4.41
CA GLU A 128 8.58 -6.16 4.59
C GLU A 128 8.16 -4.70 4.78
N ILE A 129 6.86 -4.38 4.71
CA ILE A 129 6.35 -3.01 4.89
C ILE A 129 5.85 -2.78 6.31
N ILE A 130 6.37 -1.76 6.96
CA ILE A 130 5.93 -1.29 8.28
C ILE A 130 5.27 0.07 8.14
N ILE A 131 3.98 0.18 8.49
CA ILE A 131 3.23 1.43 8.46
C ILE A 131 2.98 1.94 9.88
N LYS A 132 3.42 3.18 10.16
CA LYS A 132 3.18 3.90 11.41
C LYS A 132 2.13 5.00 11.21
N SER A 133 1.09 5.01 12.05
CA SER A 133 0.17 6.15 12.13
C SER A 133 0.78 7.24 13.00
N GLY A 134 0.77 8.48 12.51
CA GLY A 134 1.24 9.64 13.26
C GLY A 134 1.80 10.75 12.37
N ASN A 135 1.88 11.95 12.95
CA ASN A 135 2.40 13.11 12.23
C ASN A 135 3.93 13.04 12.14
N THR A 136 4.44 13.00 10.93
CA THR A 136 5.88 12.91 10.63
C THR A 136 6.68 14.10 11.18
N PHE A 137 6.09 15.29 11.26
CA PHE A 137 6.77 16.46 11.80
C PHE A 137 6.93 16.44 13.32
N SER A 138 6.05 15.74 14.05
CA SER A 138 6.08 15.70 15.52
C SER A 138 6.58 14.35 16.08
N ASN A 139 6.45 13.26 15.33
CA ASN A 139 6.80 11.92 15.80
C ASN A 139 7.29 11.06 14.63
N ARG A 140 8.50 11.34 14.16
CA ARG A 140 9.12 10.61 13.04
C ARG A 140 9.29 9.13 13.36
N ILE A 141 9.09 8.30 12.36
CA ILE A 141 9.74 6.99 12.32
C ILE A 141 11.25 7.22 12.34
N THR A 142 11.91 6.77 13.41
CA THR A 142 13.37 6.86 13.48
C THR A 142 13.95 5.80 12.57
N LEU A 143 14.63 6.22 11.50
CA LEU A 143 15.20 5.33 10.50
C LEU A 143 16.63 5.71 10.26
N TYR A 144 17.49 4.71 10.12
CA TYR A 144 18.71 4.84 9.34
C TYR A 144 18.33 4.79 7.86
N LEU A 145 18.08 5.96 7.27
CA LEU A 145 17.55 6.09 5.92
C LEU A 145 18.64 5.86 4.89
N SER A 146 18.44 4.90 4.00
CA SER A 146 19.22 4.78 2.77
C SER A 146 18.50 5.41 1.56
N VAL A 147 17.18 5.44 1.52
CA VAL A 147 16.40 6.09 0.46
C VAL A 147 15.12 6.71 1.02
N LEU A 148 14.86 7.99 0.74
CA LEU A 148 13.62 8.69 1.05
C LEU A 148 12.83 8.91 -0.24
N ILE A 149 11.56 8.53 -0.25
CA ILE A 149 10.62 8.80 -1.35
C ILE A 149 9.48 9.68 -0.84
N THR A 150 9.47 10.93 -1.23
CA THR A 150 8.36 11.89 -1.16
C THR A 150 8.59 12.99 -2.15
#